data_a66793f487aa014c2130ddadb70c3dfc
#
_entry.id   a66793f487aa014c2130ddadb70c3dfc
#
_cell.length_a   1.000
_cell.length_b   1.000
_cell.length_c   1.000
_cell.angle_alpha   90.00
_cell.angle_beta   90.00
_cell.angle_gamma   90.00
#
_symmetry.space_group_name_H-M   'P 1'
#
loop_
_entity.id
_entity.type
_entity.pdbx_description
1 polymer ?
#
loop_
_entity_poly.entity_id
_entity_poly.type
_entity_poly.pdbx_seq_one_letter_code
_entity_poly.pdbx_strand_id
1 'polypeptide(L)'
;MNLEMIEAGWLSLLPPLIAITLALISKEVYSSLFLGVLTGMGVYCFLTGGNVLQAVTYAFDMIAAKIGENGYMIIFLVLLGSLVVVVTRSGGSNAYGQWAGKRIKNKVSAKLATALLGLLIFVDDGFNCLTVGTVMRPITDKCRISREKLAYLLDATAAPICIIAPISSWAVAVASEVEEAGGLNAFVRTIPYNLYAILTIVMVFYLSITDFDFGPMKKAEENKSSDSAEVQKEEDGVKKGSVPDLVVPILTLIICSILGMAYVGGYFSGRPFAEAIGENPTAGLTLGTFAALLVAMAMYIPRRLMSLREFMTGVIDGIKTMIPALMILILAWALGGVCREMIGTGLFVSNFVTTANLSLSFLPAVVFAVAAFLSFSMGTAWGTFGILLPIVSMICVGTEGAAVLIPSLGATLAGSVYGDHCSPISDTTILASTGAQCEHLKHVETQLPYATLVAVVCFAGYLVAGFTRNPWITVAGAVLLLFLTFGAVHFMERRWNRLHSDQGSEVRHHL
;
A
#
# COMPACT_ATOMS: atom_id res chain seq x y z
N MET A 1 -8.05 8.94 25.97
CA MET A 1 -7.06 10.02 26.23
C MET A 1 -7.78 11.35 26.09
N ASN A 2 -7.93 12.12 27.19
CA ASN A 2 -8.62 13.43 27.13
C ASN A 2 -7.59 14.57 26.96
N LEU A 3 -6.72 14.48 25.94
CA LEU A 3 -5.80 15.54 25.59
C LEU A 3 -6.41 16.36 24.46
N GLU A 4 -6.35 17.68 24.58
CA GLU A 4 -6.83 18.57 23.52
C GLU A 4 -5.76 18.71 22.43
N MET A 5 -6.18 18.75 21.18
CA MET A 5 -5.30 19.00 20.04
C MET A 5 -4.74 20.42 20.15
N ILE A 6 -3.47 20.57 19.87
CA ILE A 6 -2.79 21.88 19.79
C ILE A 6 -2.30 22.14 18.36
N GLU A 7 -2.21 23.39 17.99
CA GLU A 7 -1.60 23.82 16.73
C GLU A 7 -0.09 24.05 16.93
N ALA A 8 0.72 23.02 16.69
CA ALA A 8 2.17 23.10 16.84
C ALA A 8 2.87 23.82 15.66
N GLY A 9 2.13 24.28 14.66
CA GLY A 9 2.68 24.95 13.49
C GLY A 9 3.70 24.06 12.75
N TRP A 10 4.82 24.64 12.32
CA TRP A 10 5.88 23.90 11.62
C TRP A 10 6.53 22.80 12.46
N LEU A 11 6.48 22.89 13.79
CA LEU A 11 6.99 21.85 14.69
C LEU A 11 6.23 20.53 14.54
N SER A 12 5.00 20.58 14.04
CA SER A 12 4.19 19.38 13.76
C SER A 12 4.78 18.48 12.68
N LEU A 13 5.70 18.99 11.87
CA LEU A 13 6.39 18.19 10.85
C LEU A 13 7.61 17.42 11.40
N LEU A 14 8.11 17.79 12.59
CA LEU A 14 9.31 17.17 13.16
C LEU A 14 9.17 15.67 13.42
N PRO A 15 8.05 15.15 14.01
CA PRO A 15 7.91 13.73 14.29
C PRO A 15 8.05 12.84 13.06
N PRO A 16 7.27 13.05 11.97
CA PRO A 16 7.40 12.21 10.77
C PRO A 16 8.76 12.41 10.07
N LEU A 17 9.31 13.64 10.05
CA LEU A 17 10.63 13.89 9.46
C LEU A 17 11.74 13.15 10.20
N ILE A 18 11.71 13.15 11.55
CA ILE A 18 12.68 12.42 12.37
C ILE A 18 12.53 10.91 12.15
N ALA A 19 11.30 10.38 12.20
CA ALA A 19 11.06 8.97 11.98
C ALA A 19 11.60 8.52 10.61
N ILE A 20 11.28 9.25 9.53
CA ILE A 20 11.73 8.92 8.17
C ILE A 20 13.25 9.03 8.05
N THR A 21 13.83 10.14 8.53
CA THR A 21 15.28 10.38 8.41
C THR A 21 16.06 9.31 9.16
N LEU A 22 15.65 8.98 10.40
CA LEU A 22 16.28 7.92 11.19
C LEU A 22 16.11 6.55 10.53
N ALA A 23 14.93 6.22 10.01
CA ALA A 23 14.71 4.94 9.32
C ALA A 23 15.62 4.77 8.09
N LEU A 24 15.80 5.84 7.30
CA LEU A 24 16.68 5.82 6.13
C LEU A 24 18.17 5.72 6.49
N ILE A 25 18.60 6.40 7.57
CA ILE A 25 20.02 6.42 8.00
C ILE A 25 20.36 5.13 8.74
N SER A 26 19.56 4.74 9.74
CA SER A 26 19.82 3.59 10.60
C SER A 26 19.45 2.25 9.96
N LYS A 27 18.55 2.27 8.97
CA LYS A 27 17.88 1.09 8.39
C LYS A 27 17.09 0.28 9.44
N GLU A 28 16.72 0.93 10.54
CA GLU A 28 15.99 0.34 11.65
C GLU A 28 14.67 1.09 11.86
N VAL A 29 13.54 0.42 11.57
CA VAL A 29 12.21 1.05 11.49
C VAL A 29 11.57 1.22 12.86
N TYR A 30 11.67 0.23 13.75
CA TYR A 30 10.97 0.23 15.04
C TYR A 30 11.40 1.39 15.93
N SER A 31 12.71 1.51 16.16
CA SER A 31 13.28 2.60 16.97
C SER A 31 13.01 3.96 16.33
N SER A 32 13.06 4.05 15.01
CA SER A 32 12.81 5.30 14.28
C SER A 32 11.36 5.78 14.44
N LEU A 33 10.39 4.89 14.29
CA LEU A 33 8.97 5.19 14.53
C LEU A 33 8.72 5.55 15.99
N PHE A 34 9.27 4.77 16.93
CA PHE A 34 9.11 5.04 18.36
C PHE A 34 9.69 6.40 18.76
N LEU A 35 10.87 6.76 18.23
CA LEU A 35 11.46 8.08 18.45
C LEU A 35 10.63 9.19 17.80
N GLY A 36 10.00 8.92 16.65
CA GLY A 36 9.01 9.82 16.04
C GLY A 36 7.84 10.09 16.98
N VAL A 37 7.23 9.04 17.55
CA VAL A 37 6.14 9.15 18.53
C VAL A 37 6.57 9.95 19.75
N LEU A 38 7.74 9.63 20.33
CA LEU A 38 8.31 10.35 21.48
C LEU A 38 8.57 11.82 21.15
N THR A 39 9.10 12.11 19.96
CA THR A 39 9.33 13.49 19.50
C THR A 39 8.03 14.27 19.43
N GLY A 40 6.97 13.68 18.88
CA GLY A 40 5.67 14.32 18.76
C GLY A 40 5.05 14.61 20.12
N MET A 41 5.08 13.65 21.04
CA MET A 41 4.63 13.86 22.41
C MET A 41 5.55 14.82 23.19
N GLY A 42 6.85 14.84 22.87
CA GLY A 42 7.78 15.85 23.39
C GLY A 42 7.43 17.26 22.93
N VAL A 43 7.11 17.45 21.65
CA VAL A 43 6.61 18.73 21.09
C VAL A 43 5.30 19.13 21.79
N TYR A 44 4.38 18.19 21.91
CA TYR A 44 3.12 18.43 22.63
C TYR A 44 3.36 18.91 24.07
N CYS A 45 4.13 18.17 24.86
CA CYS A 45 4.43 18.53 26.23
C CYS A 45 5.21 19.84 26.36
N PHE A 46 6.16 20.11 25.44
CA PHE A 46 6.90 21.37 25.42
C PHE A 46 5.96 22.58 25.25
N LEU A 47 4.99 22.48 24.34
CA LEU A 47 4.04 23.57 24.06
C LEU A 47 2.94 23.71 25.13
N THR A 48 2.58 22.62 25.82
CA THR A 48 1.57 22.61 26.88
C THR A 48 2.14 22.80 28.30
N GLY A 49 3.46 22.95 28.44
CA GLY A 49 4.10 23.09 29.74
C GLY A 49 4.26 21.78 30.52
N GLY A 50 4.19 20.66 29.84
CA GLY A 50 4.43 19.33 30.41
C GLY A 50 5.91 19.00 30.58
N ASN A 51 6.20 17.83 31.11
CA ASN A 51 7.56 17.34 31.35
C ASN A 51 7.87 16.07 30.50
N VAL A 52 9.14 15.66 30.50
CA VAL A 52 9.60 14.49 29.72
C VAL A 52 8.92 13.19 30.12
N LEU A 53 8.65 12.99 31.42
CA LEU A 53 7.97 11.78 31.89
C LEU A 53 6.52 11.71 31.36
N GLN A 54 5.83 12.86 31.32
CA GLN A 54 4.50 12.96 30.73
C GLN A 54 4.54 12.66 29.23
N ALA A 55 5.56 13.16 28.49
CA ALA A 55 5.70 12.84 27.07
C ALA A 55 5.84 11.33 26.83
N VAL A 56 6.62 10.64 27.66
CA VAL A 56 6.77 9.18 27.61
C VAL A 56 5.45 8.48 27.94
N THR A 57 4.76 8.91 29.01
CA THR A 57 3.46 8.32 29.40
C THR A 57 2.43 8.49 28.28
N TYR A 58 2.30 9.69 27.73
CA TYR A 58 1.37 9.97 26.63
C TYR A 58 1.72 9.21 25.35
N ALA A 59 3.01 8.95 25.09
CA ALA A 59 3.41 8.09 23.97
C ALA A 59 2.89 6.66 24.15
N PHE A 60 3.01 6.08 25.33
CA PHE A 60 2.44 4.75 25.61
C PHE A 60 0.92 4.74 25.61
N ASP A 61 0.28 5.79 26.15
CA ASP A 61 -1.19 5.93 26.10
C ASP A 61 -1.69 5.99 24.65
N MET A 62 -0.98 6.72 23.75
CA MET A 62 -1.30 6.77 22.33
C MET A 62 -1.15 5.39 21.69
N ILE A 63 -0.05 4.68 21.95
CA ILE A 63 0.18 3.33 21.44
C ILE A 63 -0.97 2.40 21.89
N ALA A 64 -1.32 2.43 23.18
CA ALA A 64 -2.40 1.61 23.73
C ALA A 64 -3.76 1.93 23.12
N ALA A 65 -4.06 3.22 22.91
CA ALA A 65 -5.29 3.65 22.25
C ALA A 65 -5.37 3.12 20.81
N LYS A 66 -4.28 3.24 20.03
CA LYS A 66 -4.22 2.77 18.65
C LYS A 66 -4.29 1.24 18.52
N ILE A 67 -3.77 0.49 19.48
CA ILE A 67 -4.01 -0.96 19.58
C ILE A 67 -5.50 -1.25 19.74
N GLY A 68 -6.19 -0.52 20.64
CA GLY A 68 -7.62 -0.69 20.87
C GLY A 68 -8.47 -0.36 19.63
N GLU A 69 -8.19 0.77 18.97
CA GLU A 69 -8.88 1.21 17.75
C GLU A 69 -8.73 0.22 16.60
N ASN A 70 -7.53 -0.37 16.45
CA ASN A 70 -7.19 -1.28 15.36
C ASN A 70 -7.25 -2.77 15.75
N GLY A 71 -7.97 -3.11 16.83
CA GLY A 71 -8.03 -4.46 17.35
C GLY A 71 -8.45 -5.51 16.32
N TYR A 72 -9.43 -5.23 15.46
CA TYR A 72 -9.85 -6.15 14.39
C TYR A 72 -8.74 -6.36 13.33
N MET A 73 -7.96 -5.33 13.00
CA MET A 73 -6.83 -5.47 12.06
C MET A 73 -5.74 -6.38 12.66
N ILE A 74 -5.44 -6.21 13.94
CA ILE A 74 -4.47 -7.06 14.65
C ILE A 74 -4.92 -8.51 14.63
N ILE A 75 -6.19 -8.79 14.99
CA ILE A 75 -6.76 -10.14 14.98
C ILE A 75 -6.73 -10.72 13.57
N PHE A 76 -7.12 -9.93 12.56
CA PHE A 76 -7.09 -10.35 11.16
C PHE A 76 -5.69 -10.78 10.71
N LEU A 77 -4.65 -9.96 10.97
CA LEU A 77 -3.27 -10.26 10.59
C LEU A 77 -2.73 -11.52 11.29
N VAL A 78 -3.03 -11.68 12.58
CA VAL A 78 -2.67 -12.87 13.36
C VAL A 78 -3.31 -14.13 12.78
N LEU A 79 -4.59 -14.09 12.45
CA LEU A 79 -5.30 -15.20 11.84
C LEU A 79 -4.80 -15.47 10.42
N LEU A 80 -4.51 -14.42 9.64
CA LEU A 80 -4.01 -14.56 8.29
C LEU A 80 -2.62 -15.21 8.25
N GLY A 81 -1.69 -14.75 9.10
CA GLY A 81 -0.38 -15.37 9.24
C GLY A 81 -0.49 -16.85 9.63
N SER A 82 -1.43 -17.16 10.54
CA SER A 82 -1.76 -18.53 10.90
C SER A 82 -2.23 -19.35 9.71
N LEU A 83 -3.15 -18.80 8.90
CA LEU A 83 -3.66 -19.45 7.69
C LEU A 83 -2.52 -19.72 6.70
N VAL A 84 -1.65 -18.74 6.46
CA VAL A 84 -0.52 -18.84 5.53
C VAL A 84 0.40 -20.01 5.93
N VAL A 85 0.82 -20.07 7.20
CA VAL A 85 1.73 -21.12 7.67
C VAL A 85 1.06 -22.49 7.62
N VAL A 86 -0.21 -22.60 8.04
CA VAL A 86 -0.96 -23.85 8.01
C VAL A 86 -1.14 -24.36 6.56
N VAL A 87 -1.50 -23.48 5.64
CA VAL A 87 -1.64 -23.81 4.21
C VAL A 87 -0.29 -24.22 3.60
N THR A 88 0.78 -23.51 3.94
CA THR A 88 2.14 -23.87 3.48
C THR A 88 2.56 -25.26 3.96
N ARG A 89 2.33 -25.57 5.25
CA ARG A 89 2.64 -26.88 5.86
C ARG A 89 1.79 -28.01 5.30
N SER A 90 0.60 -27.73 4.76
CA SER A 90 -0.22 -28.73 4.08
C SER A 90 0.39 -29.27 2.79
N GLY A 91 1.37 -28.56 2.22
CA GLY A 91 1.92 -28.80 0.89
C GLY A 91 1.04 -28.26 -0.25
N GLY A 92 -0.08 -27.59 0.07
CA GLY A 92 -0.99 -27.00 -0.91
C GLY A 92 -0.33 -25.96 -1.81
N SER A 93 0.51 -25.09 -1.23
CA SER A 93 1.27 -24.08 -1.98
C SER A 93 2.24 -24.72 -2.99
N ASN A 94 2.96 -25.78 -2.59
CA ASN A 94 3.86 -26.52 -3.47
C ASN A 94 3.10 -27.21 -4.60
N ALA A 95 1.96 -27.85 -4.30
CA ALA A 95 1.11 -28.47 -5.29
C ALA A 95 0.56 -27.46 -6.31
N TYR A 96 0.13 -26.28 -5.84
CA TYR A 96 -0.31 -25.20 -6.71
C TYR A 96 0.85 -24.64 -7.54
N GLY A 97 2.02 -24.43 -6.96
CA GLY A 97 3.23 -24.01 -7.65
C GLY A 97 3.62 -24.96 -8.77
N GLN A 98 3.55 -26.29 -8.53
CA GLN A 98 3.77 -27.31 -9.56
C GLN A 98 2.71 -27.29 -10.67
N TRP A 99 1.43 -27.11 -10.31
CA TRP A 99 0.32 -27.01 -11.28
C TRP A 99 0.40 -25.72 -12.09
N ALA A 100 0.57 -24.57 -11.45
CA ALA A 100 0.70 -23.26 -12.09
C ALA A 100 1.98 -23.16 -12.92
N GLY A 101 3.08 -23.74 -12.44
CA GLY A 101 4.33 -23.77 -13.16
C GLY A 101 4.34 -24.66 -14.40
N LYS A 102 3.32 -25.48 -14.62
CA LYS A 102 3.07 -26.15 -15.91
C LYS A 102 2.40 -25.19 -16.90
N ARG A 103 1.71 -24.17 -16.43
CA ARG A 103 0.93 -23.20 -17.24
C ARG A 103 1.60 -21.84 -17.28
N ILE A 104 2.10 -21.34 -16.15
CA ILE A 104 2.90 -20.11 -16.05
C ILE A 104 4.36 -20.50 -16.28
N LYS A 105 4.86 -20.23 -17.50
CA LYS A 105 6.16 -20.75 -17.95
C LYS A 105 7.29 -19.73 -17.90
N ASN A 106 6.98 -18.45 -17.71
CA ASN A 106 7.96 -17.37 -17.78
C ASN A 106 7.63 -16.24 -16.80
N LYS A 107 8.62 -15.36 -16.58
CA LYS A 107 8.50 -14.18 -15.69
C LYS A 107 7.32 -13.28 -16.10
N VAL A 108 7.14 -13.04 -17.40
CA VAL A 108 6.07 -12.15 -17.90
C VAL A 108 4.69 -12.66 -17.50
N SER A 109 4.40 -13.96 -17.75
CA SER A 109 3.11 -14.53 -17.38
C SER A 109 2.86 -14.56 -15.87
N ALA A 110 3.91 -14.71 -15.05
CA ALA A 110 3.79 -14.67 -13.60
C ALA A 110 3.48 -13.24 -13.11
N LYS A 111 4.18 -12.22 -13.62
CA LYS A 111 3.92 -10.82 -13.30
C LYS A 111 2.52 -10.38 -13.73
N LEU A 112 2.12 -10.72 -14.95
CA LEU A 112 0.77 -10.43 -15.45
C LEU A 112 -0.32 -11.11 -14.63
N ALA A 113 -0.12 -12.39 -14.26
CA ALA A 113 -1.06 -13.10 -13.42
C ALA A 113 -1.18 -12.46 -12.01
N THR A 114 -0.06 -11.99 -11.45
CA THR A 114 -0.07 -11.23 -10.18
C THR A 114 -0.86 -9.93 -10.32
N ALA A 115 -0.57 -9.15 -11.35
CA ALA A 115 -1.26 -7.88 -11.60
C ALA A 115 -2.76 -8.08 -11.84
N LEU A 116 -3.15 -9.07 -12.66
CA LEU A 116 -4.56 -9.37 -12.92
C LEU A 116 -5.30 -9.83 -11.66
N LEU A 117 -4.66 -10.64 -10.82
CA LEU A 117 -5.25 -11.06 -9.55
C LEU A 117 -5.43 -9.87 -8.60
N GLY A 118 -4.43 -8.95 -8.54
CA GLY A 118 -4.52 -7.69 -7.81
C GLY A 118 -5.69 -6.83 -8.29
N LEU A 119 -5.89 -6.71 -9.60
CA LEU A 119 -7.04 -5.98 -10.17
C LEU A 119 -8.40 -6.63 -9.86
N LEU A 120 -8.45 -7.94 -9.64
CA LEU A 120 -9.70 -8.64 -9.29
C LEU A 120 -10.08 -8.48 -7.81
N ILE A 121 -9.10 -8.23 -6.94
CA ILE A 121 -9.32 -8.07 -5.49
C ILE A 121 -9.31 -6.57 -5.15
N PHE A 122 -10.30 -5.84 -5.63
CA PHE A 122 -10.39 -4.38 -5.51
C PHE A 122 -11.19 -3.88 -4.30
N VAL A 123 -11.68 -4.78 -3.46
CA VAL A 123 -12.62 -4.43 -2.37
C VAL A 123 -11.92 -3.65 -1.26
N ASP A 124 -10.70 -4.07 -0.92
CA ASP A 124 -9.89 -3.49 0.14
C ASP A 124 -8.40 -3.71 -0.16
N ASP A 125 -7.56 -2.72 0.06
CA ASP A 125 -6.14 -2.71 -0.29
C ASP A 125 -5.29 -3.64 0.59
N GLY A 126 -5.55 -3.66 1.90
CA GLY A 126 -4.86 -4.57 2.81
C GLY A 126 -5.16 -6.03 2.50
N PHE A 127 -6.44 -6.32 2.23
CA PHE A 127 -6.88 -7.64 1.77
C PHE A 127 -6.22 -8.03 0.45
N ASN A 128 -6.11 -7.11 -0.50
CA ASN A 128 -5.43 -7.30 -1.77
C ASN A 128 -3.96 -7.71 -1.55
N CYS A 129 -3.16 -6.86 -0.88
CA CYS A 129 -1.73 -7.09 -0.65
C CYS A 129 -1.44 -8.48 -0.06
N LEU A 130 -2.17 -8.83 1.00
CA LEU A 130 -1.91 -10.07 1.73
C LEU A 130 -2.40 -11.31 0.99
N THR A 131 -3.57 -11.24 0.35
CA THR A 131 -4.15 -12.38 -0.36
C THR A 131 -3.38 -12.67 -1.65
N VAL A 132 -3.15 -11.66 -2.48
CA VAL A 132 -2.39 -11.82 -3.74
C VAL A 132 -0.95 -12.25 -3.43
N GLY A 133 -0.32 -11.65 -2.41
CA GLY A 133 1.02 -12.02 -1.97
C GLY A 133 1.11 -13.49 -1.57
N THR A 134 0.19 -13.96 -0.74
CA THR A 134 0.14 -15.37 -0.31
C THR A 134 0.01 -16.34 -1.49
N VAL A 135 -0.86 -16.01 -2.45
CA VAL A 135 -1.14 -16.87 -3.62
C VAL A 135 0.02 -16.85 -4.62
N MET A 136 0.57 -15.67 -4.90
CA MET A 136 1.50 -15.50 -6.02
C MET A 136 2.96 -15.71 -5.64
N ARG A 137 3.32 -15.56 -4.36
CA ARG A 137 4.70 -15.75 -3.89
C ARG A 137 5.33 -17.08 -4.32
N PRO A 138 4.71 -18.25 -4.15
CA PRO A 138 5.34 -19.52 -4.59
C PRO A 138 5.56 -19.57 -6.11
N ILE A 139 4.71 -18.88 -6.87
CA ILE A 139 4.79 -18.83 -8.34
C ILE A 139 5.90 -17.90 -8.79
N THR A 140 6.00 -16.71 -8.18
CA THR A 140 7.03 -15.72 -8.47
C THR A 140 8.41 -16.23 -8.08
N ASP A 141 8.54 -16.91 -6.94
CA ASP A 141 9.79 -17.57 -6.52
C ASP A 141 10.25 -18.60 -7.56
N LYS A 142 9.33 -19.45 -8.03
CA LYS A 142 9.62 -20.44 -9.06
C LYS A 142 10.03 -19.80 -10.39
N CYS A 143 9.43 -18.66 -10.73
CA CYS A 143 9.78 -17.89 -11.93
C CYS A 143 11.02 -17.01 -11.76
N ARG A 144 11.72 -17.07 -10.61
CA ARG A 144 12.91 -16.26 -10.27
C ARG A 144 12.63 -14.75 -10.36
N ILE A 145 11.46 -14.33 -9.90
CA ILE A 145 11.10 -12.92 -9.69
C ILE A 145 11.53 -12.56 -8.27
N SER A 146 12.13 -11.39 -8.08
CA SER A 146 12.55 -10.94 -6.74
C SER A 146 11.34 -10.69 -5.82
N ARG A 147 11.56 -10.77 -4.52
CA ARG A 147 10.54 -10.46 -3.51
C ARG A 147 10.18 -8.99 -3.54
N GLU A 148 11.13 -8.13 -3.84
CA GLU A 148 10.98 -6.70 -4.04
C GLU A 148 10.06 -6.41 -5.23
N LYS A 149 10.22 -7.14 -6.35
CA LYS A 149 9.34 -7.00 -7.51
C LYS A 149 7.92 -7.49 -7.22
N LEU A 150 7.79 -8.59 -6.49
CA LEU A 150 6.48 -9.05 -6.03
C LEU A 150 5.83 -8.00 -5.13
N ALA A 151 6.54 -7.48 -4.12
CA ALA A 151 6.03 -6.45 -3.23
C ALA A 151 5.56 -5.21 -4.00
N TYR A 152 6.35 -4.75 -5.00
CA TYR A 152 5.93 -3.66 -5.89
C TYR A 152 4.63 -3.98 -6.64
N LEU A 153 4.49 -5.18 -7.20
CA LEU A 153 3.28 -5.57 -7.93
C LEU A 153 2.05 -5.58 -7.01
N LEU A 154 2.21 -6.04 -5.76
CA LEU A 154 1.15 -6.05 -4.76
C LEU A 154 0.71 -4.63 -4.41
N ASP A 155 1.65 -3.80 -4.01
CA ASP A 155 1.40 -2.44 -3.58
C ASP A 155 0.83 -1.58 -4.73
N ALA A 156 1.42 -1.67 -5.91
CA ALA A 156 1.00 -0.95 -7.12
C ALA A 156 -0.36 -1.39 -7.70
N THR A 157 -0.93 -2.52 -7.24
CA THR A 157 -2.27 -2.98 -7.64
C THR A 157 -3.27 -3.04 -6.48
N ALA A 158 -2.89 -2.63 -5.27
CA ALA A 158 -3.77 -2.58 -4.11
C ALA A 158 -4.47 -1.22 -4.01
N ALA A 159 -3.87 -0.23 -3.34
CA ALA A 159 -4.46 1.10 -3.21
C ALA A 159 -4.81 1.76 -4.55
N PRO A 160 -3.98 1.66 -5.63
CA PRO A 160 -4.35 2.23 -6.92
C PRO A 160 -5.61 1.64 -7.54
N ILE A 161 -5.92 0.37 -7.34
CA ILE A 161 -7.18 -0.17 -7.87
C ILE A 161 -8.37 0.15 -6.97
N CYS A 162 -8.19 0.12 -5.63
CA CYS A 162 -9.25 0.42 -4.69
C CYS A 162 -9.77 1.86 -4.83
N ILE A 163 -8.87 2.84 -5.08
CA ILE A 163 -9.23 4.26 -5.21
C ILE A 163 -9.94 4.60 -6.53
N ILE A 164 -9.98 3.72 -7.50
CA ILE A 164 -10.72 3.90 -8.76
C ILE A 164 -11.87 2.90 -8.92
N ALA A 165 -12.01 1.95 -8.00
CA ALA A 165 -13.11 0.98 -8.01
C ALA A 165 -14.35 1.57 -7.33
N PRO A 166 -15.49 1.70 -8.03
CA PRO A 166 -16.69 2.34 -7.46
C PRO A 166 -17.36 1.52 -6.35
N ILE A 167 -16.94 0.27 -6.16
CA ILE A 167 -17.43 -0.64 -5.13
C ILE A 167 -16.22 -1.10 -4.30
N SER A 168 -15.66 -0.17 -3.49
CA SER A 168 -14.53 -0.45 -2.60
C SER A 168 -14.74 0.23 -1.27
N SER A 169 -13.98 -0.17 -0.24
CA SER A 169 -13.92 0.54 1.03
C SER A 169 -13.53 2.02 0.85
N TRP A 170 -12.66 2.29 -0.13
CA TRP A 170 -12.21 3.63 -0.47
C TRP A 170 -13.30 4.49 -1.10
N ALA A 171 -14.12 3.93 -1.99
CA ALA A 171 -15.23 4.66 -2.64
C ALA A 171 -16.20 5.24 -1.62
N VAL A 172 -16.53 4.44 -0.59
CA VAL A 172 -17.46 4.87 0.47
C VAL A 172 -16.81 5.92 1.37
N ALA A 173 -15.54 5.71 1.76
CA ALA A 173 -14.83 6.68 2.59
C ALA A 173 -14.69 8.04 1.89
N VAL A 174 -14.29 8.04 0.61
CA VAL A 174 -14.19 9.29 -0.16
C VAL A 174 -15.57 9.94 -0.35
N ALA A 175 -16.61 9.15 -0.66
CA ALA A 175 -17.96 9.68 -0.86
C ALA A 175 -18.49 10.40 0.39
N SER A 176 -18.19 9.90 1.60
CA SER A 176 -18.58 10.54 2.86
C SER A 176 -17.86 11.88 3.10
N GLU A 177 -16.60 12.02 2.64
CA GLU A 177 -15.85 13.26 2.78
C GLU A 177 -16.25 14.35 1.76
N VAL A 178 -16.94 13.97 0.67
CA VAL A 178 -17.36 14.86 -0.41
C VAL A 178 -18.89 14.86 -0.61
N GLU A 179 -19.66 14.64 0.43
CA GLU A 179 -21.12 14.53 0.35
C GLU A 179 -21.75 15.80 -0.25
N GLU A 180 -21.27 16.99 0.15
CA GLU A 180 -21.70 18.28 -0.39
C GLU A 180 -21.37 18.45 -1.87
N ALA A 181 -20.32 17.78 -2.37
CA ALA A 181 -19.93 17.78 -3.80
C ALA A 181 -20.69 16.71 -4.62
N GLY A 182 -21.56 15.93 -4.00
CA GLY A 182 -22.36 14.89 -4.65
C GLY A 182 -21.97 13.47 -4.28
N GLY A 183 -21.20 13.27 -3.22
CA GLY A 183 -20.90 11.97 -2.61
C GLY A 183 -20.30 10.98 -3.62
N LEU A 184 -20.93 9.80 -3.75
CA LEU A 184 -20.46 8.74 -4.67
C LEU A 184 -20.41 9.20 -6.12
N ASN A 185 -21.30 10.09 -6.57
CA ASN A 185 -21.26 10.62 -7.93
C ASN A 185 -20.01 11.49 -8.14
N ALA A 186 -19.66 12.34 -7.17
CA ALA A 186 -18.43 13.12 -7.22
C ALA A 186 -17.21 12.17 -7.26
N PHE A 187 -17.17 11.14 -6.43
CA PHE A 187 -16.11 10.11 -6.48
C PHE A 187 -15.97 9.47 -7.87
N VAL A 188 -17.06 8.98 -8.45
CA VAL A 188 -17.01 8.36 -9.79
C VAL A 188 -16.47 9.32 -10.85
N ARG A 189 -16.82 10.60 -10.75
CA ARG A 189 -16.30 11.65 -11.67
C ARG A 189 -14.81 11.94 -11.45
N THR A 190 -14.24 11.67 -10.28
CA THR A 190 -12.80 11.80 -10.04
C THR A 190 -11.98 10.68 -10.67
N ILE A 191 -12.56 9.51 -10.97
CA ILE A 191 -11.83 8.34 -11.48
C ILE A 191 -10.93 8.68 -12.67
N PRO A 192 -11.40 9.33 -13.76
CA PRO A 192 -10.55 9.68 -14.89
C PRO A 192 -9.52 10.77 -14.56
N TYR A 193 -9.64 11.47 -13.45
CA TYR A 193 -8.65 12.40 -12.94
C TYR A 193 -7.71 11.78 -11.89
N ASN A 194 -7.91 10.54 -11.49
CA ASN A 194 -6.98 9.84 -10.60
C ASN A 194 -5.78 9.32 -11.39
N LEU A 195 -4.92 10.27 -11.81
CA LEU A 195 -3.81 9.98 -12.72
C LEU A 195 -2.83 8.98 -12.13
N TYR A 196 -2.52 9.09 -10.83
CA TYR A 196 -1.54 8.21 -10.21
C TYR A 196 -1.97 6.74 -10.25
N ALA A 197 -3.22 6.45 -9.92
CA ALA A 197 -3.76 5.10 -9.99
C ALA A 197 -3.72 4.54 -11.42
N ILE A 198 -4.19 5.33 -12.39
CA ILE A 198 -4.24 4.92 -13.81
C ILE A 198 -2.83 4.67 -14.34
N LEU A 199 -1.91 5.62 -14.14
CA LEU A 199 -0.54 5.54 -14.68
C LEU A 199 0.28 4.46 -13.99
N THR A 200 0.06 4.23 -12.68
CA THR A 200 0.70 3.12 -11.94
C THR A 200 0.28 1.77 -12.49
N ILE A 201 -1.01 1.58 -12.77
CA ILE A 201 -1.50 0.35 -13.40
C ILE A 201 -0.91 0.18 -14.80
N VAL A 202 -0.88 1.25 -15.63
CA VAL A 202 -0.21 1.21 -16.95
C VAL A 202 1.26 0.83 -16.82
N MET A 203 1.97 1.40 -15.83
CA MET A 203 3.37 1.07 -15.57
C MET A 203 3.55 -0.38 -15.15
N VAL A 204 2.70 -0.91 -14.26
CA VAL A 204 2.72 -2.33 -13.86
C VAL A 204 2.62 -3.25 -15.08
N PHE A 205 1.67 -3.00 -15.97
CA PHE A 205 1.54 -3.79 -17.20
C PHE A 205 2.71 -3.62 -18.14
N TYR A 206 3.20 -2.39 -18.34
CA TYR A 206 4.37 -2.13 -19.17
C TYR A 206 5.60 -2.88 -18.68
N LEU A 207 5.96 -2.74 -17.40
CA LEU A 207 7.10 -3.43 -16.78
C LEU A 207 6.93 -4.96 -16.77
N SER A 208 5.69 -5.44 -16.64
CA SER A 208 5.41 -6.87 -16.66
C SER A 208 5.58 -7.49 -18.05
N ILE A 209 5.16 -6.78 -19.10
CA ILE A 209 5.22 -7.26 -20.49
C ILE A 209 6.64 -7.15 -21.05
N THR A 210 7.31 -6.01 -20.82
CA THR A 210 8.63 -5.73 -21.42
C THR A 210 9.78 -6.39 -20.65
N ASP A 211 9.54 -6.87 -19.43
CA ASP A 211 10.56 -7.37 -18.50
C ASP A 211 11.69 -6.36 -18.26
N PHE A 212 11.35 -5.07 -18.38
CA PHE A 212 12.26 -3.96 -18.22
C PHE A 212 12.22 -3.45 -16.79
N ASP A 213 13.37 -3.32 -16.16
CA ASP A 213 13.53 -2.75 -14.85
C ASP A 213 14.68 -1.74 -14.82
N PHE A 214 14.60 -0.73 -13.97
CA PHE A 214 15.64 0.29 -13.81
C PHE A 214 15.89 0.60 -12.33
N GLY A 215 17.01 1.26 -12.06
CA GLY A 215 17.39 1.66 -10.70
C GLY A 215 17.62 0.48 -9.74
N PRO A 216 17.27 0.62 -8.44
CA PRO A 216 17.46 -0.44 -7.45
C PRO A 216 16.69 -1.72 -7.75
N MET A 217 15.50 -1.63 -8.36
CA MET A 217 14.70 -2.81 -8.73
C MET A 217 15.43 -3.70 -9.75
N LYS A 218 16.12 -3.11 -10.72
CA LYS A 218 16.92 -3.86 -11.70
C LYS A 218 18.00 -4.70 -11.01
N LYS A 219 18.70 -4.11 -10.03
CA LYS A 219 19.72 -4.84 -9.25
C LYS A 219 19.09 -5.98 -8.44
N ALA A 220 17.91 -5.78 -7.85
CA ALA A 220 17.19 -6.82 -7.11
C ALA A 220 16.82 -8.00 -8.04
N GLU A 221 16.32 -7.73 -9.24
CA GLU A 221 15.99 -8.75 -10.24
C GLU A 221 17.23 -9.49 -10.78
N GLU A 222 18.34 -8.77 -11.03
CA GLU A 222 19.61 -9.36 -11.48
C GLU A 222 20.22 -10.28 -10.41
N ASN A 223 20.23 -9.86 -9.14
CA ASN A 223 20.70 -10.66 -8.02
C ASN A 223 19.90 -11.95 -7.88
N LYS A 224 18.57 -11.89 -7.93
CA LYS A 224 17.70 -13.07 -7.87
C LYS A 224 17.88 -14.01 -9.06
N SER A 225 18.19 -13.45 -10.23
CA SER A 225 18.44 -14.25 -11.43
C SER A 225 19.80 -14.97 -11.37
N SER A 226 20.80 -14.39 -10.67
CA SER A 226 22.14 -14.96 -10.50
C SER A 226 22.22 -15.99 -9.35
N ASP A 227 21.34 -15.91 -8.36
CA ASP A 227 21.20 -16.91 -7.27
C ASP A 227 20.68 -18.27 -7.77
N SER A 228 21.37 -18.83 -8.76
CA SER A 228 21.02 -20.10 -9.39
C SER A 228 21.30 -21.33 -8.52
N ALA A 229 21.80 -21.17 -7.29
CA ALA A 229 22.25 -22.28 -6.44
C ALA A 229 21.31 -22.61 -5.25
N GLU A 230 20.37 -21.75 -4.88
CA GLU A 230 19.40 -22.06 -3.84
C GLU A 230 17.96 -22.11 -4.40
N VAL A 231 17.73 -22.96 -5.40
CA VAL A 231 16.47 -23.70 -5.43
C VAL A 231 16.44 -24.41 -4.07
N GLN A 232 15.58 -23.93 -3.14
CA GLN A 232 15.32 -24.66 -1.91
C GLN A 232 15.14 -26.12 -2.32
N LYS A 233 16.11 -26.95 -1.93
CA LYS A 233 15.96 -28.39 -2.01
C LYS A 233 14.57 -28.65 -1.47
N GLU A 234 13.73 -29.31 -2.27
CA GLU A 234 12.50 -29.90 -1.72
C GLU A 234 12.93 -30.50 -0.38
N GLU A 235 12.40 -29.96 0.71
CA GLU A 235 12.60 -30.60 1.99
C GLU A 235 11.95 -31.98 1.81
N ASP A 236 12.80 -32.99 1.68
CA ASP A 236 12.40 -34.39 1.66
C ASP A 236 11.64 -34.66 2.95
N GLY A 237 10.31 -34.60 2.87
CA GLY A 237 9.43 -34.72 4.04
C GLY A 237 8.13 -33.92 3.97
N VAL A 238 7.97 -33.00 3.01
CA VAL A 238 6.71 -32.25 2.83
C VAL A 238 5.62 -33.22 2.41
N LYS A 239 4.63 -33.42 3.26
CA LYS A 239 3.44 -34.23 2.97
C LYS A 239 2.84 -33.77 1.64
N LYS A 240 2.48 -34.70 0.77
CA LYS A 240 1.95 -34.42 -0.56
C LYS A 240 0.55 -33.79 -0.45
N GLY A 241 0.48 -32.47 -0.35
CA GLY A 241 -0.75 -31.71 -0.49
C GLY A 241 -1.26 -31.75 -1.95
N SER A 242 -2.44 -31.26 -2.14
CA SER A 242 -3.08 -31.10 -3.44
C SER A 242 -3.48 -29.63 -3.69
N VAL A 243 -3.71 -29.25 -4.95
CA VAL A 243 -4.12 -27.88 -5.31
C VAL A 243 -5.34 -27.38 -4.52
N PRO A 244 -6.39 -28.20 -4.27
CA PRO A 244 -7.51 -27.80 -3.41
C PRO A 244 -7.09 -27.40 -1.99
N ASP A 245 -5.96 -27.92 -1.46
CA ASP A 245 -5.50 -27.58 -0.11
C ASP A 245 -4.98 -26.14 0.02
N LEU A 246 -4.65 -25.51 -1.10
CA LEU A 246 -4.39 -24.07 -1.19
C LEU A 246 -5.65 -23.32 -1.61
N VAL A 247 -6.28 -23.76 -2.69
CA VAL A 247 -7.33 -22.99 -3.37
C VAL A 247 -8.60 -22.87 -2.53
N VAL A 248 -9.04 -23.96 -1.86
CA VAL A 248 -10.30 -23.95 -1.09
C VAL A 248 -10.23 -23.01 0.11
N PRO A 249 -9.20 -23.04 0.98
CA PRO A 249 -9.08 -22.07 2.08
C PRO A 249 -9.01 -20.62 1.61
N ILE A 250 -8.31 -20.34 0.49
CA ILE A 250 -8.21 -18.97 -0.06
C ILE A 250 -9.54 -18.51 -0.65
N LEU A 251 -10.23 -19.35 -1.42
CA LEU A 251 -11.57 -19.03 -1.91
C LEU A 251 -12.55 -18.82 -0.74
N THR A 252 -12.43 -19.62 0.31
CA THR A 252 -13.22 -19.43 1.55
C THR A 252 -12.90 -18.08 2.17
N LEU A 253 -11.61 -17.73 2.29
CA LEU A 253 -11.17 -16.42 2.77
C LEU A 253 -11.85 -15.29 1.98
N ILE A 254 -11.76 -15.31 0.64
CA ILE A 254 -12.33 -14.28 -0.23
C ILE A 254 -13.86 -14.19 -0.06
N ILE A 255 -14.55 -15.30 -0.24
CA ILE A 255 -16.02 -15.34 -0.22
C ILE A 255 -16.54 -14.97 1.18
N CYS A 256 -16.00 -15.57 2.23
CA CYS A 256 -16.46 -15.31 3.59
C CYS A 256 -16.05 -13.90 4.08
N SER A 257 -14.97 -13.30 3.58
CA SER A 257 -14.63 -11.91 3.87
C SER A 257 -15.64 -10.95 3.24
N ILE A 258 -16.00 -11.14 1.97
CA ILE A 258 -17.03 -10.32 1.30
C ILE A 258 -18.38 -10.46 2.02
N LEU A 259 -18.80 -11.69 2.32
CA LEU A 259 -20.02 -11.96 3.07
C LEU A 259 -19.95 -11.39 4.48
N GLY A 260 -18.79 -11.48 5.15
CA GLY A 260 -18.53 -10.93 6.46
C GLY A 260 -18.62 -9.40 6.48
N MET A 261 -18.03 -8.73 5.51
CA MET A 261 -18.14 -7.26 5.34
C MET A 261 -19.60 -6.86 5.10
N ALA A 262 -20.30 -7.56 4.21
CA ALA A 262 -21.72 -7.32 3.95
C ALA A 262 -22.59 -7.55 5.21
N TYR A 263 -22.28 -8.59 5.99
CA TYR A 263 -22.99 -8.89 7.24
C TYR A 263 -22.76 -7.83 8.31
N VAL A 264 -21.52 -7.51 8.60
CA VAL A 264 -21.12 -6.53 9.64
C VAL A 264 -21.65 -5.13 9.28
N GLY A 265 -21.57 -4.76 8.00
CA GLY A 265 -22.06 -3.45 7.53
C GLY A 265 -23.57 -3.33 7.37
N GLY A 266 -24.33 -4.40 7.65
CA GLY A 266 -25.81 -4.34 7.66
C GLY A 266 -26.49 -4.48 6.31
N TYR A 267 -25.83 -5.08 5.29
CA TYR A 267 -26.45 -5.37 4.00
C TYR A 267 -27.72 -6.20 4.14
N PHE A 268 -27.69 -7.25 4.96
CA PHE A 268 -28.86 -8.11 5.23
C PHE A 268 -29.94 -7.42 6.06
N SER A 269 -29.66 -6.23 6.59
CA SER A 269 -30.62 -5.37 7.30
C SER A 269 -31.14 -4.24 6.41
N GLY A 270 -30.84 -4.26 5.09
CA GLY A 270 -31.40 -3.35 4.11
C GLY A 270 -30.50 -2.19 3.67
N ARG A 271 -29.25 -2.12 4.14
CA ARG A 271 -28.28 -1.13 3.63
C ARG A 271 -27.82 -1.48 2.21
N PRO A 272 -27.52 -0.49 1.36
CA PRO A 272 -26.90 -0.73 0.05
C PRO A 272 -25.57 -1.49 0.19
N PHE A 273 -25.29 -2.40 -0.74
CA PHE A 273 -24.10 -3.25 -0.68
C PHE A 273 -22.77 -2.46 -0.63
N ALA A 274 -22.66 -1.39 -1.44
CA ALA A 274 -21.47 -0.56 -1.48
C ALA A 274 -21.19 0.16 -0.14
N GLU A 275 -22.22 0.59 0.59
CA GLU A 275 -22.08 1.19 1.92
C GLU A 275 -21.70 0.14 2.96
N ALA A 276 -22.38 -1.01 2.92
CA ALA A 276 -22.18 -2.08 3.89
C ALA A 276 -20.73 -2.59 3.90
N ILE A 277 -20.12 -2.83 2.74
CA ILE A 277 -18.74 -3.33 2.67
C ILE A 277 -17.69 -2.31 3.14
N GLY A 278 -18.03 -1.02 3.17
CA GLY A 278 -17.16 0.06 3.62
C GLY A 278 -17.23 0.38 5.10
N GLU A 279 -18.27 -0.07 5.82
CA GLU A 279 -18.51 0.30 7.23
C GLU A 279 -17.42 -0.20 8.19
N ASN A 280 -17.11 -1.49 8.14
CA ASN A 280 -16.05 -2.10 8.95
C ASN A 280 -15.41 -3.28 8.22
N PRO A 281 -14.56 -3.01 7.23
CA PRO A 281 -13.97 -4.05 6.39
C PRO A 281 -13.08 -5.00 7.20
N THR A 282 -12.36 -4.51 8.22
CA THR A 282 -11.46 -5.33 9.03
C THR A 282 -12.17 -6.38 9.87
N ALA A 283 -13.37 -6.06 10.39
CA ALA A 283 -14.20 -7.06 11.06
C ALA A 283 -14.67 -8.15 10.10
N GLY A 284 -15.10 -7.78 8.90
CA GLY A 284 -15.48 -8.74 7.86
C GLY A 284 -14.32 -9.65 7.43
N LEU A 285 -13.12 -9.09 7.25
CA LEU A 285 -11.88 -9.81 6.96
C LEU A 285 -11.52 -10.81 8.07
N THR A 286 -11.70 -10.41 9.34
CA THR A 286 -11.48 -11.28 10.50
C THR A 286 -12.38 -12.51 10.46
N LEU A 287 -13.67 -12.30 10.20
CA LEU A 287 -14.65 -13.40 10.08
C LEU A 287 -14.30 -14.34 8.92
N GLY A 288 -13.93 -13.78 7.76
CA GLY A 288 -13.53 -14.56 6.59
C GLY A 288 -12.29 -15.41 6.82
N THR A 289 -11.27 -14.83 7.48
CA THR A 289 -10.03 -15.54 7.79
C THR A 289 -10.23 -16.64 8.82
N PHE A 290 -11.05 -16.37 9.84
CA PHE A 290 -11.43 -17.40 10.80
C PHE A 290 -12.19 -18.55 10.14
N ALA A 291 -13.14 -18.28 9.25
CA ALA A 291 -13.84 -19.30 8.47
C ALA A 291 -12.86 -20.11 7.59
N ALA A 292 -11.89 -19.47 6.96
CA ALA A 292 -10.86 -20.12 6.16
C ALA A 292 -9.97 -21.08 7.01
N LEU A 293 -9.60 -20.67 8.22
CA LEU A 293 -8.88 -21.52 9.16
C LEU A 293 -9.70 -22.74 9.59
N LEU A 294 -10.99 -22.56 9.85
CA LEU A 294 -11.88 -23.69 10.18
C LEU A 294 -12.00 -24.68 9.02
N VAL A 295 -12.14 -24.17 7.78
CA VAL A 295 -12.19 -24.99 6.57
C VAL A 295 -10.87 -25.73 6.36
N ALA A 296 -9.72 -25.04 6.52
CA ALA A 296 -8.40 -25.66 6.44
C ALA A 296 -8.26 -26.78 7.49
N MET A 297 -8.70 -26.53 8.72
CA MET A 297 -8.69 -27.54 9.79
C MET A 297 -9.54 -28.76 9.44
N ALA A 298 -10.77 -28.53 8.93
CA ALA A 298 -11.68 -29.59 8.51
C ALA A 298 -11.18 -30.38 7.29
N MET A 299 -10.37 -29.76 6.43
CA MET A 299 -9.77 -30.45 5.27
C MET A 299 -8.51 -31.23 5.64
N TYR A 300 -7.63 -30.68 6.50
CA TYR A 300 -6.29 -31.24 6.70
C TYR A 300 -6.25 -32.32 7.76
N ILE A 301 -7.00 -32.15 8.86
CA ILE A 301 -6.96 -33.10 9.98
C ILE A 301 -7.59 -34.46 9.61
N PRO A 302 -8.81 -34.56 9.03
CA PRO A 302 -9.39 -35.85 8.67
C PRO A 302 -8.61 -36.59 7.58
N ARG A 303 -7.97 -35.83 6.66
CA ARG A 303 -7.11 -36.39 5.60
C ARG A 303 -5.70 -36.75 6.10
N ARG A 304 -5.42 -36.57 7.40
CA ARG A 304 -4.11 -36.84 8.03
C ARG A 304 -2.94 -36.09 7.34
N LEU A 305 -3.21 -34.94 6.70
CA LEU A 305 -2.16 -34.07 6.20
C LEU A 305 -1.36 -33.47 7.37
N MET A 306 -2.02 -33.19 8.50
CA MET A 306 -1.40 -32.81 9.75
C MET A 306 -2.28 -33.22 10.94
N SER A 307 -1.65 -33.47 12.10
CA SER A 307 -2.36 -33.68 13.36
C SER A 307 -2.89 -32.33 13.90
N LEU A 308 -3.85 -32.36 14.83
CA LEU A 308 -4.32 -31.14 15.50
C LEU A 308 -3.17 -30.39 16.19
N ARG A 309 -2.21 -31.12 16.77
CA ARG A 309 -1.04 -30.50 17.41
C ARG A 309 -0.16 -29.79 16.40
N GLU A 310 0.12 -30.42 15.25
CA GLU A 310 0.88 -29.76 14.14
C GLU A 310 0.13 -28.55 13.59
N PHE A 311 -1.20 -28.62 13.47
CA PHE A 311 -2.04 -27.51 13.05
C PHE A 311 -1.91 -26.33 14.02
N MET A 312 -2.11 -26.56 15.32
CA MET A 312 -1.99 -25.50 16.33
C MET A 312 -0.57 -24.94 16.45
N THR A 313 0.47 -25.78 16.26
CA THR A 313 1.85 -25.28 16.15
C THR A 313 1.99 -24.38 14.93
N GLY A 314 1.38 -24.72 13.79
CA GLY A 314 1.35 -23.87 12.60
C GLY A 314 0.67 -22.53 12.85
N VAL A 315 -0.46 -22.53 13.58
CA VAL A 315 -1.15 -21.31 14.01
C VAL A 315 -0.22 -20.40 14.83
N ILE A 316 0.44 -20.96 15.86
CA ILE A 316 1.35 -20.22 16.74
C ILE A 316 2.54 -19.65 15.94
N ASP A 317 3.11 -20.45 15.05
CA ASP A 317 4.25 -19.99 14.24
C ASP A 317 3.80 -18.91 13.25
N GLY A 318 2.58 -19.00 12.69
CA GLY A 318 2.00 -17.96 11.88
C GLY A 318 1.77 -16.63 12.62
N ILE A 319 1.34 -16.69 13.89
CA ILE A 319 1.29 -15.51 14.77
C ILE A 319 2.67 -14.87 14.89
N LYS A 320 3.69 -15.65 15.15
CA LYS A 320 5.07 -15.14 15.31
C LYS A 320 5.57 -14.45 14.04
N THR A 321 5.20 -14.94 12.86
CA THR A 321 5.61 -14.29 11.58
C THR A 321 4.99 -12.92 11.38
N MET A 322 3.85 -12.65 12.02
CA MET A 322 3.16 -11.36 11.90
C MET A 322 3.61 -10.33 12.93
N ILE A 323 4.28 -10.72 14.01
CA ILE A 323 4.70 -9.80 15.08
C ILE A 323 5.54 -8.63 14.55
N PRO A 324 6.54 -8.80 13.67
CA PRO A 324 7.31 -7.69 13.15
C PRO A 324 6.44 -6.66 12.41
N ALA A 325 5.54 -7.11 11.54
CA ALA A 325 4.63 -6.23 10.82
C ALA A 325 3.65 -5.52 11.78
N LEU A 326 3.10 -6.24 12.75
CA LEU A 326 2.22 -5.66 13.77
C LEU A 326 2.91 -4.57 14.59
N MET A 327 4.17 -4.77 14.99
CA MET A 327 4.92 -3.76 15.73
C MET A 327 5.13 -2.50 14.90
N ILE A 328 5.45 -2.62 13.62
CA ILE A 328 5.58 -1.47 12.72
C ILE A 328 4.23 -0.76 12.58
N LEU A 329 3.15 -1.49 12.32
CA LEU A 329 1.81 -0.93 12.17
C LEU A 329 1.36 -0.18 13.43
N ILE A 330 1.52 -0.76 14.61
CA ILE A 330 1.13 -0.14 15.88
C ILE A 330 1.88 1.19 16.08
N LEU A 331 3.19 1.21 15.82
CA LEU A 331 4.01 2.42 15.96
C LEU A 331 3.67 3.45 14.88
N ALA A 332 3.37 3.02 13.65
CA ALA A 332 2.95 3.90 12.56
C ALA A 332 1.59 4.55 12.86
N TRP A 333 0.61 3.77 13.34
CA TRP A 333 -0.69 4.32 13.80
C TRP A 333 -0.53 5.31 14.94
N ALA A 334 0.36 4.99 15.91
CA ALA A 334 0.64 5.90 17.02
C ALA A 334 1.26 7.21 16.51
N LEU A 335 2.23 7.16 15.60
CA LEU A 335 2.82 8.35 14.98
C LEU A 335 1.78 9.16 14.20
N GLY A 336 0.95 8.50 13.39
CA GLY A 336 -0.16 9.13 12.68
C GLY A 336 -1.17 9.78 13.62
N GLY A 337 -1.50 9.12 14.74
CA GLY A 337 -2.36 9.66 15.80
C GLY A 337 -1.77 10.91 16.43
N VAL A 338 -0.48 10.88 16.80
CA VAL A 338 0.22 12.07 17.33
C VAL A 338 0.13 13.24 16.34
N CYS A 339 0.41 12.99 15.06
CA CYS A 339 0.42 14.04 14.03
C CYS A 339 -0.98 14.64 13.81
N ARG A 340 -2.03 13.82 13.80
CA ARG A 340 -3.41 14.27 13.51
C ARG A 340 -4.13 14.80 14.74
N GLU A 341 -4.05 14.07 15.85
CA GLU A 341 -4.95 14.26 16.98
C GLU A 341 -4.33 15.13 18.07
N MET A 342 -2.98 15.22 18.10
CA MET A 342 -2.29 15.94 19.18
C MET A 342 -1.68 17.26 18.73
N ILE A 343 -0.92 17.27 17.63
CA ILE A 343 -0.10 18.44 17.22
C ILE A 343 -0.58 19.12 15.94
N GLY A 344 -1.70 18.68 15.36
CA GLY A 344 -2.39 19.37 14.26
C GLY A 344 -1.59 19.50 12.97
N THR A 345 -0.78 18.50 12.58
CA THR A 345 0.00 18.51 11.31
C THR A 345 -0.88 18.82 10.10
N GLY A 346 -2.06 18.20 10.04
CA GLY A 346 -3.01 18.42 8.94
C GLY A 346 -3.49 19.88 8.87
N LEU A 347 -3.78 20.51 10.01
CA LEU A 347 -4.18 21.92 10.07
C LEU A 347 -3.07 22.86 9.59
N PHE A 348 -1.82 22.61 9.99
CA PHE A 348 -0.70 23.41 9.52
C PHE A 348 -0.56 23.38 8.01
N VAL A 349 -0.60 22.18 7.40
CA VAL A 349 -0.48 22.04 5.94
C VAL A 349 -1.68 22.63 5.22
N SER A 350 -2.90 22.44 5.74
CA SER A 350 -4.12 23.01 5.15
C SER A 350 -4.09 24.54 5.15
N ASN A 351 -3.67 25.17 6.26
CA ASN A 351 -3.50 26.60 6.35
C ASN A 351 -2.44 27.16 5.39
N PHE A 352 -1.38 26.40 5.15
CA PHE A 352 -0.37 26.75 4.17
C PHE A 352 -0.95 26.79 2.75
N VAL A 353 -1.74 25.76 2.36
CA VAL A 353 -2.39 25.71 1.02
C VAL A 353 -3.38 26.86 0.82
N THR A 354 -4.21 27.14 1.83
CA THR A 354 -5.23 28.21 1.72
C THR A 354 -4.63 29.61 1.68
N THR A 355 -3.44 29.83 2.28
CA THR A 355 -2.77 31.13 2.32
C THR A 355 -2.00 31.43 1.03
N ALA A 356 -1.66 30.41 0.24
CA ALA A 356 -0.97 30.54 -1.04
C ALA A 356 -1.93 31.05 -2.13
N ASN A 357 -2.04 32.35 -2.32
CA ASN A 357 -2.97 33.03 -3.25
C ASN A 357 -2.68 32.69 -4.72
N LEU A 358 -2.88 31.42 -5.12
CA LEU A 358 -2.57 30.88 -6.45
C LEU A 358 -3.81 30.91 -7.36
N SER A 359 -3.61 31.04 -8.68
CA SER A 359 -4.70 30.87 -9.65
C SER A 359 -5.32 29.47 -9.50
N LEU A 360 -6.66 29.38 -9.48
CA LEU A 360 -7.39 28.11 -9.33
C LEU A 360 -7.05 27.08 -10.43
N SER A 361 -6.55 27.50 -11.58
CA SER A 361 -6.06 26.57 -12.61
C SER A 361 -4.82 25.78 -12.18
N PHE A 362 -4.04 26.27 -11.22
CA PHE A 362 -2.92 25.53 -10.65
C PHE A 362 -3.33 24.62 -9.46
N LEU A 363 -4.54 24.79 -8.95
CA LEU A 363 -5.01 24.10 -7.75
C LEU A 363 -4.86 22.56 -7.82
N PRO A 364 -5.23 21.85 -8.92
CA PRO A 364 -5.04 20.41 -8.99
C PRO A 364 -3.58 19.98 -8.80
N ALA A 365 -2.62 20.70 -9.40
CA ALA A 365 -1.20 20.37 -9.26
C ALA A 365 -0.69 20.68 -7.84
N VAL A 366 -1.11 21.79 -7.24
CA VAL A 366 -0.73 22.17 -5.88
C VAL A 366 -1.27 21.17 -4.86
N VAL A 367 -2.57 20.82 -4.92
CA VAL A 367 -3.15 19.87 -3.97
C VAL A 367 -2.59 18.46 -4.14
N PHE A 368 -2.23 18.06 -5.37
CA PHE A 368 -1.49 16.81 -5.60
C PHE A 368 -0.16 16.79 -4.84
N ALA A 369 0.64 17.85 -4.97
CA ALA A 369 1.94 17.94 -4.30
C ALA A 369 1.79 17.99 -2.76
N VAL A 370 0.81 18.75 -2.26
CA VAL A 370 0.51 18.83 -0.83
C VAL A 370 0.00 17.49 -0.29
N ALA A 371 -0.93 16.84 -0.98
CA ALA A 371 -1.43 15.52 -0.60
C ALA A 371 -0.31 14.48 -0.60
N ALA A 372 0.56 14.51 -1.62
CA ALA A 372 1.73 13.64 -1.71
C ALA A 372 2.67 13.81 -0.49
N PHE A 373 3.01 15.06 -0.17
CA PHE A 373 3.88 15.36 0.98
C PHE A 373 3.23 14.98 2.31
N LEU A 374 1.95 15.31 2.48
CA LEU A 374 1.21 15.04 3.71
C LEU A 374 1.06 13.52 3.94
N SER A 375 0.67 12.79 2.90
CA SER A 375 0.52 11.33 2.95
C SER A 375 1.84 10.62 3.20
N PHE A 376 2.91 11.04 2.53
CA PHE A 376 4.27 10.56 2.80
C PHE A 376 4.68 10.76 4.26
N SER A 377 4.37 11.94 4.82
CA SER A 377 4.72 12.31 6.19
C SER A 377 3.90 11.58 7.25
N MET A 378 2.63 11.30 6.98
CA MET A 378 1.73 10.62 7.92
C MET A 378 1.68 9.09 7.72
N GLY A 379 2.13 8.59 6.57
CA GLY A 379 2.03 7.18 6.22
C GLY A 379 0.59 6.69 6.07
N THR A 380 -0.31 7.55 5.62
CA THR A 380 -1.71 7.16 5.41
C THR A 380 -2.41 8.02 4.35
N ALA A 381 -2.88 7.38 3.31
CA ALA A 381 -3.72 8.03 2.31
C ALA A 381 -5.08 8.44 2.89
N TRP A 382 -5.68 7.60 3.74
CA TRP A 382 -6.98 7.85 4.37
C TRP A 382 -6.99 9.12 5.23
N GLY A 383 -5.97 9.27 6.09
CA GLY A 383 -5.81 10.47 6.90
C GLY A 383 -5.61 11.72 6.06
N THR A 384 -4.91 11.60 4.94
CA THR A 384 -4.63 12.70 4.04
C THR A 384 -5.87 13.17 3.30
N PHE A 385 -6.60 12.28 2.63
CA PHE A 385 -7.79 12.70 1.90
C PHE A 385 -8.93 13.10 2.86
N GLY A 386 -9.06 12.47 4.02
CA GLY A 386 -10.04 12.87 5.04
C GLY A 386 -9.87 14.31 5.52
N ILE A 387 -8.64 14.84 5.53
CA ILE A 387 -8.37 16.24 5.84
C ILE A 387 -8.55 17.13 4.62
N LEU A 388 -7.99 16.75 3.47
CA LEU A 388 -7.88 17.65 2.31
C LEU A 388 -9.16 17.72 1.46
N LEU A 389 -9.94 16.65 1.34
CA LEU A 389 -11.15 16.67 0.49
C LEU A 389 -12.19 17.73 0.92
N PRO A 390 -12.55 17.85 2.21
CA PRO A 390 -13.43 18.92 2.66
C PRO A 390 -12.86 20.32 2.37
N ILE A 391 -11.54 20.52 2.57
CA ILE A 391 -10.87 21.80 2.32
C ILE A 391 -10.90 22.16 0.84
N VAL A 392 -10.56 21.20 -0.03
CA VAL A 392 -10.60 21.39 -1.49
C VAL A 392 -12.02 21.73 -1.95
N SER A 393 -13.04 21.07 -1.38
CA SER A 393 -14.45 21.36 -1.66
C SER A 393 -14.81 22.80 -1.27
N MET A 394 -14.32 23.29 -0.11
CA MET A 394 -14.54 24.67 0.34
C MET A 394 -13.81 25.71 -0.51
N ILE A 395 -12.60 25.43 -1.01
CA ILE A 395 -11.84 26.33 -1.88
C ILE A 395 -12.50 26.45 -3.26
N CYS A 396 -13.09 25.36 -3.75
CA CYS A 396 -13.68 25.29 -5.09
C CYS A 396 -15.11 25.84 -5.18
N VAL A 397 -15.39 26.96 -4.53
CA VAL A 397 -16.69 27.64 -4.57
C VAL A 397 -16.77 28.63 -5.76
N GLY A 398 -17.97 28.87 -6.25
CA GLY A 398 -18.22 29.76 -7.40
C GLY A 398 -17.95 29.10 -8.75
N THR A 399 -18.16 29.84 -9.83
CA THR A 399 -18.12 29.30 -11.21
C THR A 399 -16.75 28.78 -11.64
N GLU A 400 -15.68 29.48 -11.29
CA GLU A 400 -14.30 29.04 -11.59
C GLU A 400 -13.88 27.90 -10.71
N GLY A 401 -14.24 27.93 -9.42
CA GLY A 401 -13.97 26.84 -8.47
C GLY A 401 -14.66 25.54 -8.85
N ALA A 402 -15.95 25.61 -9.21
CA ALA A 402 -16.71 24.45 -9.65
C ALA A 402 -16.10 23.74 -10.87
N ALA A 403 -15.44 24.49 -11.75
CA ALA A 403 -14.81 23.93 -12.95
C ALA A 403 -13.52 23.14 -12.65
N VAL A 404 -12.84 23.41 -11.54
CA VAL A 404 -11.61 22.71 -11.10
C VAL A 404 -11.84 21.79 -9.92
N LEU A 405 -13.05 21.72 -9.37
CA LEU A 405 -13.38 20.88 -8.21
C LEU A 405 -13.03 19.40 -8.46
N ILE A 406 -13.61 18.78 -9.49
CA ILE A 406 -13.39 17.35 -9.76
C ILE A 406 -11.92 17.03 -10.08
N PRO A 407 -11.21 17.80 -10.94
CA PRO A 407 -9.77 17.65 -11.10
C PRO A 407 -8.97 17.74 -9.80
N SER A 408 -9.33 18.69 -8.90
CA SER A 408 -8.65 18.88 -7.62
C SER A 408 -8.93 17.76 -6.63
N LEU A 409 -10.18 17.26 -6.55
CA LEU A 409 -10.51 16.08 -5.76
C LEU A 409 -9.72 14.85 -6.27
N GLY A 410 -9.70 14.61 -7.60
CA GLY A 410 -8.92 13.52 -8.18
C GLY A 410 -7.41 13.66 -7.92
N ALA A 411 -6.89 14.89 -7.95
CA ALA A 411 -5.49 15.19 -7.63
C ALA A 411 -5.17 14.93 -6.15
N THR A 412 -6.08 15.29 -5.24
CA THR A 412 -5.95 15.00 -3.80
C THR A 412 -5.85 13.50 -3.55
N LEU A 413 -6.75 12.73 -4.15
CA LEU A 413 -6.76 11.28 -4.03
C LEU A 413 -5.48 10.65 -4.61
N ALA A 414 -5.07 11.07 -5.79
CA ALA A 414 -3.85 10.59 -6.44
C ALA A 414 -2.58 10.93 -5.66
N GLY A 415 -2.48 12.14 -5.11
CA GLY A 415 -1.37 12.57 -4.26
C GLY A 415 -1.33 11.78 -2.96
N SER A 416 -2.50 11.52 -2.35
CA SER A 416 -2.61 10.70 -1.15
C SER A 416 -2.08 9.28 -1.39
N VAL A 417 -2.47 8.64 -2.49
CA VAL A 417 -1.98 7.29 -2.84
C VAL A 417 -0.49 7.30 -3.15
N TYR A 418 0.02 8.30 -3.89
CA TYR A 418 1.46 8.39 -4.17
C TYR A 418 2.29 8.55 -2.91
N GLY A 419 1.90 9.48 -2.02
CA GLY A 419 2.63 9.74 -0.78
C GLY A 419 2.64 8.51 0.13
N ASP A 420 1.53 7.83 0.25
CA ASP A 420 1.37 6.57 0.96
C ASP A 420 2.30 5.48 0.38
N HIS A 421 2.24 5.28 -0.92
CA HIS A 421 3.04 4.32 -1.69
C HIS A 421 4.56 4.52 -1.55
N CYS A 422 5.02 5.73 -1.24
CA CYS A 422 6.44 6.05 -1.05
C CYS A 422 6.86 6.03 0.42
N SER A 423 5.91 6.04 1.35
CA SER A 423 6.18 6.21 2.78
C SER A 423 6.65 4.90 3.41
N PRO A 424 7.81 4.90 4.11
CA PRO A 424 8.25 3.72 4.85
C PRO A 424 7.41 3.43 6.11
N ILE A 425 6.47 4.30 6.47
CA ILE A 425 5.55 4.11 7.59
C ILE A 425 4.12 3.84 7.13
N SER A 426 3.91 3.62 5.83
CA SER A 426 2.61 3.28 5.25
C SER A 426 2.19 1.86 5.62
N ASP A 427 0.93 1.70 5.98
CA ASP A 427 0.34 0.40 6.27
C ASP A 427 0.24 -0.48 5.01
N THR A 428 -0.11 0.07 3.84
CA THR A 428 -0.15 -0.68 2.59
C THR A 428 1.22 -1.16 2.15
N THR A 429 2.24 -0.32 2.23
CA THR A 429 3.63 -0.66 1.91
C THR A 429 4.17 -1.74 2.86
N ILE A 430 3.82 -1.67 4.16
CA ILE A 430 4.13 -2.71 5.14
C ILE A 430 3.42 -4.02 4.80
N LEU A 431 2.13 -3.97 4.46
CA LEU A 431 1.35 -5.16 4.11
C LEU A 431 1.84 -5.80 2.80
N ALA A 432 2.23 -5.00 1.80
CA ALA A 432 2.81 -5.49 0.55
C ALA A 432 4.14 -6.21 0.78
N SER A 433 5.04 -5.60 1.59
CA SER A 433 6.31 -6.23 1.96
C SER A 433 6.11 -7.52 2.75
N THR A 434 5.13 -7.55 3.66
CA THR A 434 4.73 -8.73 4.43
C THR A 434 4.17 -9.83 3.53
N GLY A 435 3.25 -9.50 2.64
CA GLY A 435 2.65 -10.43 1.67
C GLY A 435 3.69 -11.06 0.74
N ALA A 436 4.66 -10.27 0.27
CA ALA A 436 5.78 -10.75 -0.52
C ALA A 436 6.86 -11.45 0.30
N GLN A 437 6.87 -11.31 1.64
CA GLN A 437 8.00 -11.65 2.52
C GLN A 437 9.31 -10.99 2.05
N CYS A 438 9.24 -9.72 1.76
CA CYS A 438 10.35 -8.86 1.39
C CYS A 438 10.81 -8.05 2.62
N GLU A 439 12.09 -7.71 2.69
CA GLU A 439 12.56 -6.73 3.67
C GLU A 439 11.90 -5.36 3.37
N HIS A 440 11.25 -4.80 4.38
CA HIS A 440 10.40 -3.62 4.20
C HIS A 440 11.15 -2.42 3.59
N LEU A 441 12.33 -2.09 4.11
CA LEU A 441 13.11 -0.96 3.58
C LEU A 441 13.61 -1.20 2.14
N LYS A 442 13.93 -2.45 1.78
CA LYS A 442 14.28 -2.79 0.40
C LYS A 442 13.11 -2.64 -0.55
N HIS A 443 11.89 -3.00 -0.07
CA HIS A 443 10.69 -2.75 -0.86
C HIS A 443 10.52 -1.25 -1.12
N VAL A 444 10.59 -0.40 -0.09
CA VAL A 444 10.52 1.06 -0.25
C VAL A 444 11.60 1.60 -1.19
N GLU A 445 12.87 1.19 -1.00
CA GLU A 445 14.00 1.62 -1.82
C GLU A 445 13.80 1.28 -3.30
N THR A 446 13.31 0.07 -3.59
CA THR A 446 13.14 -0.40 -4.96
C THR A 446 11.91 0.19 -5.65
N GLN A 447 10.85 0.49 -4.90
CA GLN A 447 9.59 1.06 -5.40
C GLN A 447 9.69 2.56 -5.68
N LEU A 448 10.43 3.30 -4.84
CA LEU A 448 10.48 4.77 -4.84
C LEU A 448 10.80 5.39 -6.23
N PRO A 449 11.78 4.91 -7.02
CA PRO A 449 12.04 5.46 -8.34
C PRO A 449 10.87 5.27 -9.31
N TYR A 450 10.15 4.15 -9.21
CA TYR A 450 8.99 3.86 -10.04
C TYR A 450 7.82 4.79 -9.71
N ALA A 451 7.47 4.87 -8.45
CA ALA A 451 6.42 5.73 -7.96
C ALA A 451 6.69 7.22 -8.25
N THR A 452 7.95 7.67 -8.04
CA THR A 452 8.37 9.05 -8.30
C THR A 452 8.30 9.41 -9.78
N LEU A 453 8.70 8.50 -10.69
CA LEU A 453 8.56 8.73 -12.12
C LEU A 453 7.09 8.95 -12.51
N VAL A 454 6.19 8.11 -12.01
CA VAL A 454 4.75 8.27 -12.22
C VAL A 454 4.24 9.59 -11.64
N ALA A 455 4.68 9.95 -10.43
CA ALA A 455 4.25 11.18 -9.76
C ALA A 455 4.67 12.45 -10.51
N VAL A 456 5.87 12.48 -11.06
CA VAL A 456 6.33 13.61 -11.91
C VAL A 456 5.44 13.77 -13.15
N VAL A 457 5.08 12.66 -13.79
CA VAL A 457 4.13 12.66 -14.92
C VAL A 457 2.74 13.12 -14.47
N CYS A 458 2.27 12.67 -13.30
CA CYS A 458 0.99 13.11 -12.71
C CYS A 458 0.98 14.62 -12.45
N PHE A 459 2.04 15.15 -11.85
CA PHE A 459 2.14 16.60 -11.59
C PHE A 459 2.01 17.41 -12.88
N ALA A 460 2.73 17.03 -13.94
CA ALA A 460 2.57 17.64 -15.27
C ALA A 460 1.14 17.47 -15.82
N GLY A 461 0.55 16.28 -15.64
CA GLY A 461 -0.83 16.00 -16.02
C GLY A 461 -1.84 16.88 -15.28
N TYR A 462 -1.63 17.17 -13.99
CA TYR A 462 -2.51 18.05 -13.22
C TYR A 462 -2.39 19.53 -13.59
N LEU A 463 -1.23 19.98 -14.06
CA LEU A 463 -1.14 21.29 -14.71
C LEU A 463 -2.04 21.34 -15.95
N VAL A 464 -1.98 20.32 -16.81
CA VAL A 464 -2.88 20.21 -17.98
C VAL A 464 -4.34 20.13 -17.55
N ALA A 465 -4.67 19.33 -16.53
CA ALA A 465 -6.03 19.16 -16.02
C ALA A 465 -6.65 20.49 -15.56
N GLY A 466 -5.90 21.32 -14.85
CA GLY A 466 -6.36 22.60 -14.34
C GLY A 466 -6.69 23.61 -15.43
N PHE A 467 -5.95 23.60 -16.55
CA PHE A 467 -6.21 24.50 -17.68
C PHE A 467 -7.24 23.95 -18.66
N THR A 468 -7.19 22.64 -18.97
CA THR A 468 -8.08 22.05 -19.97
C THR A 468 -9.44 21.64 -19.40
N ARG A 469 -9.46 21.29 -18.10
CA ARG A 469 -10.66 20.79 -17.40
C ARG A 469 -11.32 19.58 -18.10
N ASN A 470 -10.54 18.90 -18.93
CA ASN A 470 -11.00 17.75 -19.72
C ASN A 470 -10.26 16.48 -19.30
N PRO A 471 -10.97 15.46 -18.77
CA PRO A 471 -10.35 14.25 -18.26
C PRO A 471 -9.62 13.45 -19.34
N TRP A 472 -10.19 13.39 -20.55
CA TRP A 472 -9.65 12.58 -21.62
C TRP A 472 -8.36 13.15 -22.21
N ILE A 473 -8.28 14.48 -22.37
CA ILE A 473 -7.04 15.17 -22.77
C ILE A 473 -5.97 14.96 -21.69
N THR A 474 -6.36 15.07 -20.42
CA THR A 474 -5.46 14.89 -19.29
C THR A 474 -4.89 13.47 -19.22
N VAL A 475 -5.75 12.44 -19.27
CA VAL A 475 -5.31 11.04 -19.24
C VAL A 475 -4.47 10.70 -20.46
N ALA A 476 -4.93 11.05 -21.67
CA ALA A 476 -4.21 10.74 -22.90
C ALA A 476 -2.84 11.42 -22.93
N GLY A 477 -2.76 12.70 -22.53
CA GLY A 477 -1.51 13.43 -22.41
C GLY A 477 -0.55 12.82 -21.36
N ALA A 478 -1.08 12.44 -20.19
CA ALA A 478 -0.29 11.82 -19.14
C ALA A 478 0.22 10.44 -19.53
N VAL A 479 -0.61 9.60 -20.15
CA VAL A 479 -0.19 8.29 -20.68
C VAL A 479 0.89 8.44 -21.77
N LEU A 480 0.71 9.39 -22.71
CA LEU A 480 1.72 9.66 -23.73
C LEU A 480 3.03 10.10 -23.08
N LEU A 481 2.98 11.02 -22.11
CA LEU A 481 4.17 11.50 -21.40
C LEU A 481 4.85 10.35 -20.64
N LEU A 482 4.10 9.44 -20.03
CA LEU A 482 4.64 8.25 -19.36
C LEU A 482 5.42 7.36 -20.35
N PHE A 483 4.88 7.11 -21.54
CA PHE A 483 5.60 6.32 -22.56
C PHE A 483 6.83 7.04 -23.09
N LEU A 484 6.80 8.38 -23.21
CA LEU A 484 7.99 9.16 -23.58
C LEU A 484 9.09 9.05 -22.49
N THR A 485 8.69 9.10 -21.22
CA THR A 485 9.65 8.92 -20.11
C THR A 485 10.25 7.51 -20.10
N PHE A 486 9.47 6.45 -20.39
CA PHE A 486 10.01 5.10 -20.56
C PHE A 486 11.04 5.05 -21.70
N GLY A 487 10.74 5.69 -22.83
CA GLY A 487 11.69 5.80 -23.95
C GLY A 487 12.97 6.50 -23.54
N ALA A 488 12.89 7.60 -22.80
CA ALA A 488 14.03 8.35 -22.29
C ALA A 488 14.88 7.53 -21.32
N VAL A 489 14.26 6.84 -20.35
CA VAL A 489 14.95 5.97 -19.38
C VAL A 489 15.67 4.83 -20.12
N HIS A 490 15.00 4.20 -21.06
CA HIS A 490 15.59 3.13 -21.87
C HIS A 490 16.79 3.59 -22.72
N PHE A 491 16.68 4.80 -23.29
CA PHE A 491 17.77 5.41 -24.04
C PHE A 491 18.97 5.75 -23.14
N MET A 492 18.73 6.32 -21.96
CA MET A 492 19.77 6.64 -20.98
C MET A 492 20.50 5.38 -20.50
N GLU A 493 19.80 4.30 -20.19
CA GLU A 493 20.42 3.03 -19.80
C GLU A 493 21.27 2.42 -20.92
N ARG A 494 20.77 2.42 -22.15
CA ARG A 494 21.55 1.93 -23.29
C ARG A 494 22.83 2.74 -23.50
N ARG A 495 22.75 4.06 -23.32
CA ARG A 495 23.91 4.96 -23.42
C ARG A 495 24.92 4.71 -22.29
N TRP A 496 24.41 4.55 -21.04
CA TRP A 496 25.24 4.23 -19.87
C TRP A 496 25.99 2.92 -20.03
N ASN A 497 25.31 1.87 -20.46
CA ASN A 497 25.93 0.55 -20.69
C ASN A 497 26.98 0.58 -21.79
N ARG A 498 26.82 1.35 -22.86
CA ARG A 498 27.85 1.53 -23.91
C ARG A 498 29.09 2.22 -23.36
N LEU A 499 28.93 3.31 -22.61
CA LEU A 499 30.07 4.05 -22.06
C LEU A 499 30.90 3.22 -21.08
N HIS A 500 30.27 2.31 -20.33
CA HIS A 500 31.01 1.45 -19.38
C HIS A 500 31.55 0.17 -20.01
N SER A 501 30.98 -0.30 -21.14
CA SER A 501 31.57 -1.40 -21.91
C SER A 501 32.86 -0.98 -22.61
N ASP A 502 32.93 0.26 -23.08
CA ASP A 502 34.13 0.79 -23.77
C ASP A 502 35.29 1.01 -22.78
N GLN A 503 35.01 1.45 -21.53
CA GLN A 503 36.05 1.56 -20.49
C GLN A 503 36.61 0.20 -20.04
N GLY A 504 35.77 -0.85 -20.03
CA GLY A 504 36.25 -2.21 -19.72
C GLY A 504 37.08 -2.86 -20.80
N SER A 505 36.98 -2.41 -22.07
CA SER A 505 37.79 -2.90 -23.19
C SER A 505 39.19 -2.23 -23.26
N GLU A 506 39.28 -0.95 -22.87
CA GLU A 506 40.58 -0.24 -22.85
C GLU A 506 41.51 -0.75 -21.73
N VAL A 507 40.95 -1.15 -20.56
CA VAL A 507 41.76 -1.72 -19.45
C VAL A 507 42.32 -3.12 -19.80
N ARG A 508 41.67 -3.89 -20.70
CA ARG A 508 42.16 -5.20 -21.13
C ARG A 508 43.24 -5.14 -22.25
N HIS A 509 43.44 -4.02 -22.90
CA HIS A 509 44.47 -3.83 -23.89
C HIS A 509 45.78 -3.26 -23.32
N HIS A 510 45.81 -2.93 -22.02
CA HIS A 510 47.02 -2.41 -21.33
C HIS A 510 47.54 -3.35 -20.22
N LEU A 511 47.04 -4.57 -20.12
CA LEU A 511 47.60 -5.69 -19.35
C LEU A 511 47.99 -6.83 -20.30
#